data_8506ad967ed8c16799877fcd0a0feb9f
#
_entry.id   8506ad967ed8c16799877fcd0a0feb9f
#
_cell.length_a   1.000
_cell.length_b   1.000
_cell.length_c   1.000
_cell.angle_alpha   90.00
_cell.angle_beta   90.00
_cell.angle_gamma   90.00
#
_symmetry.space_group_name_H-M   'P 1'
#
loop_
_entity.id
_entity.type
_entity.pdbx_description
1 polymer ?
#
loop_
_entity_poly.entity_id
_entity_poly.type
_entity_poly.pdbx_seq_one_letter_code
_entity_poly.pdbx_strand_id
1 'polypeptide(L)'
;QDIVPERTHLNVHFKKPAAGYAEMFEQLKKDGIISTRGLKEDAFLYGELVFDVNTAYFHNHGGYDFAKQFYTDAYKSAIEIVGGEQYILSAVMHADERCKDKSLVGTVKETIQQVSMSKKWDSKPALDEHGKPLLNANGKTVLRKSYSVLQDDFFAAMRKAGYDDVERGERGSSEEHLTVTQFKVQQEQARLESIEDTIDRRKQTLEKYNEKIREQKGAAA
;
A
#
# COMPACT_ATOMS: atom_id res chain seq x y z
N GLN A 1 13.50 13.43 -5.75
CA GLN A 1 12.07 13.78 -5.82
C GLN A 1 11.36 12.69 -6.62
N ASP A 2 10.42 12.01 -6.00
CA ASP A 2 9.74 10.84 -6.59
C ASP A 2 8.47 11.26 -7.36
N ILE A 3 8.30 12.55 -7.65
CA ILE A 3 7.15 13.11 -8.35
C ILE A 3 7.52 13.37 -9.82
N VAL A 4 6.58 13.07 -10.71
CA VAL A 4 6.63 13.38 -12.15
C VAL A 4 5.71 14.56 -12.41
N PRO A 5 6.24 15.79 -12.48
CA PRO A 5 5.42 17.01 -12.57
C PRO A 5 4.44 17.04 -13.74
N GLU A 6 4.82 16.39 -14.85
CA GLU A 6 3.99 16.32 -16.07
C GLU A 6 2.70 15.52 -15.83
N ARG A 7 2.63 14.72 -14.77
CA ARG A 7 1.45 13.89 -14.40
C ARG A 7 0.61 14.49 -13.28
N THR A 8 1.04 15.57 -12.65
CA THR A 8 0.33 16.18 -11.51
C THR A 8 -1.12 16.56 -11.87
N HIS A 9 -1.38 16.89 -13.14
CA HIS A 9 -2.72 17.17 -13.63
C HIS A 9 -3.65 15.93 -13.66
N LEU A 10 -3.08 14.71 -13.53
CA LEU A 10 -3.82 13.45 -13.44
C LEU A 10 -4.24 13.09 -12.00
N ASN A 11 -3.74 13.83 -11.01
CA ASN A 11 -4.16 13.64 -9.63
C ASN A 11 -5.65 13.95 -9.47
N VAL A 12 -6.36 13.09 -8.73
CA VAL A 12 -7.80 13.26 -8.51
C VAL A 12 -8.05 13.54 -7.02
N HIS A 13 -8.65 14.68 -6.74
CA HIS A 13 -9.12 15.01 -5.40
C HIS A 13 -10.57 14.58 -5.23
N PHE A 14 -10.82 13.50 -4.51
CA PHE A 14 -12.16 13.07 -4.14
C PHE A 14 -12.75 13.99 -3.07
N LYS A 15 -11.90 14.42 -2.14
CA LYS A 15 -12.24 15.45 -1.15
C LYS A 15 -11.04 16.37 -0.93
N LYS A 16 -11.24 17.66 -1.23
CA LYS A 16 -10.23 18.68 -0.92
C LYS A 16 -10.37 19.13 0.53
N PRO A 17 -9.27 19.35 1.27
CA PRO A 17 -9.35 19.94 2.59
C PRO A 17 -9.87 21.37 2.48
N ALA A 18 -10.84 21.74 3.33
CA ALA A 18 -11.42 23.07 3.35
C ALA A 18 -10.49 24.09 4.04
N ALA A 19 -9.62 23.62 4.94
CA ALA A 19 -8.67 24.40 5.71
C ALA A 19 -7.48 23.51 6.14
N GLY A 20 -6.61 24.00 6.99
CA GLY A 20 -5.57 23.18 7.62
C GLY A 20 -6.18 22.05 8.45
N TYR A 21 -5.55 20.87 8.49
CA TYR A 21 -6.10 19.69 9.18
C TYR A 21 -6.39 19.96 10.68
N ALA A 22 -5.52 20.70 11.36
CA ALA A 22 -5.75 21.07 12.76
C ALA A 22 -6.98 21.96 12.91
N GLU A 23 -7.19 22.91 12.00
CA GLU A 23 -8.36 23.80 12.00
C GLU A 23 -9.65 23.01 11.71
N MET A 24 -9.62 22.12 10.72
CA MET A 24 -10.75 21.24 10.41
C MET A 24 -11.11 20.34 11.59
N PHE A 25 -10.10 19.81 12.30
CA PHE A 25 -10.31 18.99 13.50
C PHE A 25 -11.00 19.80 14.62
N GLU A 26 -10.53 21.03 14.89
CA GLU A 26 -11.16 21.88 15.89
C GLU A 26 -12.59 22.30 15.50
N GLN A 27 -12.85 22.46 14.20
CA GLN A 27 -14.21 22.71 13.72
C GLN A 27 -15.13 21.51 13.96
N LEU A 28 -14.70 20.30 13.62
CA LEU A 28 -15.46 19.06 13.90
C LEU A 28 -15.79 18.88 15.39
N LYS A 29 -14.86 19.30 16.25
CA LYS A 29 -15.06 19.28 17.69
C LYS A 29 -16.06 20.33 18.16
N LYS A 30 -16.02 21.56 17.62
CA LYS A 30 -16.99 22.61 17.90
C LYS A 30 -18.40 22.21 17.46
N ASP A 31 -18.51 21.55 16.31
CA ASP A 31 -19.78 21.10 15.75
C ASP A 31 -20.34 19.85 16.46
N GLY A 32 -19.61 19.32 17.45
CA GLY A 32 -20.02 18.13 18.21
C GLY A 32 -19.96 16.82 17.41
N ILE A 33 -19.36 16.83 16.21
CA ILE A 33 -19.23 15.65 15.35
C ILE A 33 -18.22 14.67 15.97
N ILE A 34 -17.17 15.18 16.62
CA ILE A 34 -16.17 14.40 17.32
C ILE A 34 -16.02 14.87 18.76
N SER A 35 -15.53 13.96 19.62
CA SER A 35 -15.23 14.25 21.01
C SER A 35 -13.82 13.80 21.37
N THR A 36 -13.07 14.68 22.01
CA THR A 36 -11.73 14.38 22.55
C THR A 36 -11.78 13.93 24.02
N ARG A 37 -12.97 13.79 24.61
CA ARG A 37 -13.13 13.39 26.00
C ARG A 37 -12.46 12.02 26.25
N GLY A 38 -11.53 11.98 27.21
CA GLY A 38 -10.79 10.79 27.58
C GLY A 38 -9.62 10.43 26.66
N LEU A 39 -9.27 11.29 25.70
CA LEU A 39 -8.00 11.18 24.99
C LEU A 39 -6.88 11.72 25.88
N LYS A 40 -5.71 11.09 25.79
CA LYS A 40 -4.48 11.60 26.39
C LYS A 40 -4.01 12.84 25.63
N GLU A 41 -3.22 13.68 26.29
CA GLU A 41 -2.71 14.94 25.70
C GLU A 41 -1.80 14.67 24.48
N ASP A 42 -1.10 13.55 24.47
CA ASP A 42 -0.21 13.08 23.40
C ASP A 42 -0.89 12.14 22.39
N ALA A 43 -2.21 12.01 22.42
CA ALA A 43 -2.92 11.13 21.51
C ALA A 43 -2.93 11.65 20.07
N PHE A 44 -2.75 10.73 19.11
CA PHE A 44 -2.95 11.05 17.70
C PHE A 44 -4.41 11.45 17.45
N LEU A 45 -4.62 12.65 16.92
CA LEU A 45 -5.94 13.23 16.70
C LEU A 45 -6.56 12.78 15.36
N TYR A 46 -5.74 12.58 14.36
CA TYR A 46 -6.10 12.06 13.05
C TYR A 46 -4.97 11.20 12.49
N GLY A 47 -5.28 10.36 11.55
CA GLY A 47 -4.35 9.44 10.91
C GLY A 47 -4.53 9.43 9.40
N GLU A 48 -3.63 8.74 8.73
CA GLU A 48 -3.63 8.56 7.29
C GLU A 48 -3.94 7.10 6.95
N LEU A 49 -4.84 6.91 5.98
CA LEU A 49 -5.09 5.62 5.34
C LEU A 49 -4.49 5.67 3.94
N VAL A 50 -3.58 4.76 3.65
CA VAL A 50 -2.95 4.64 2.33
C VAL A 50 -3.44 3.34 1.70
N PHE A 51 -4.04 3.46 0.51
CA PHE A 51 -4.42 2.33 -0.32
C PHE A 51 -3.44 2.25 -1.48
N ASP A 52 -2.54 1.29 -1.42
CA ASP A 52 -1.52 1.04 -2.44
C ASP A 52 -1.85 -0.26 -3.18
N VAL A 53 -1.95 -0.18 -4.49
CA VAL A 53 -2.23 -1.33 -5.37
C VAL A 53 -1.16 -1.38 -6.44
N ASN A 54 -0.69 -2.59 -6.75
CA ASN A 54 0.33 -2.78 -7.77
C ASN A 54 -0.10 -2.15 -9.10
N THR A 55 0.76 -1.31 -9.65
CA THR A 55 0.50 -0.60 -10.91
C THR A 55 0.21 -1.54 -12.08
N ALA A 56 0.82 -2.74 -12.09
CA ALA A 56 0.56 -3.76 -13.10
C ALA A 56 -0.91 -4.19 -13.11
N TYR A 57 -1.57 -4.22 -11.96
CA TYR A 57 -3.00 -4.48 -11.85
C TYR A 57 -3.81 -3.51 -12.71
N PHE A 58 -3.58 -2.21 -12.52
CA PHE A 58 -4.30 -1.19 -13.30
C PHE A 58 -3.96 -1.23 -14.78
N HIS A 59 -2.69 -1.47 -15.13
CA HIS A 59 -2.28 -1.57 -16.52
C HIS A 59 -3.01 -2.71 -17.24
N ASN A 60 -3.15 -3.85 -16.59
CA ASN A 60 -3.84 -5.02 -17.16
C ASN A 60 -5.37 -4.82 -17.28
N HIS A 61 -5.94 -3.85 -16.58
CA HIS A 61 -7.39 -3.58 -16.55
C HIS A 61 -7.82 -2.28 -17.25
N GLY A 62 -6.97 -1.69 -18.07
CA GLY A 62 -7.33 -0.49 -18.82
C GLY A 62 -6.65 0.81 -18.38
N GLY A 63 -5.68 0.71 -17.45
CA GLY A 63 -4.80 1.81 -17.10
C GLY A 63 -5.46 2.86 -16.20
N TYR A 64 -5.24 4.13 -16.54
CA TYR A 64 -5.60 5.27 -15.69
C TYR A 64 -7.11 5.38 -15.42
N ASP A 65 -7.97 5.18 -16.42
CA ASP A 65 -9.42 5.31 -16.25
C ASP A 65 -9.97 4.24 -15.32
N PHE A 66 -9.45 3.02 -15.42
CA PHE A 66 -9.79 1.96 -14.49
C PHE A 66 -9.27 2.26 -13.08
N ALA A 67 -8.04 2.76 -12.94
CA ALA A 67 -7.50 3.16 -11.64
C ALA A 67 -8.35 4.26 -10.99
N LYS A 68 -8.79 5.26 -11.77
CA LYS A 68 -9.67 6.32 -11.29
C LYS A 68 -11.01 5.77 -10.79
N GLN A 69 -11.61 4.81 -11.52
CA GLN A 69 -12.84 4.15 -11.10
C GLN A 69 -12.62 3.34 -9.81
N PHE A 70 -11.54 2.54 -9.78
CA PHE A 70 -11.16 1.75 -8.62
C PHE A 70 -11.03 2.61 -7.36
N TYR A 71 -10.29 3.71 -7.42
CA TYR A 71 -10.10 4.60 -6.28
C TYR A 71 -11.35 5.43 -5.94
N THR A 72 -12.23 5.66 -6.91
CA THR A 72 -13.57 6.22 -6.62
C THR A 72 -14.38 5.27 -5.73
N ASP A 73 -14.34 3.98 -6.01
CA ASP A 73 -15.05 2.98 -5.22
C ASP A 73 -14.32 2.68 -3.90
N ALA A 74 -12.98 2.74 -3.89
CA ALA A 74 -12.18 2.72 -2.67
C ALA A 74 -12.53 3.87 -1.72
N TYR A 75 -12.71 5.09 -2.24
CA TYR A 75 -13.15 6.23 -1.46
C TYR A 75 -14.56 6.03 -0.86
N LYS A 76 -15.52 5.51 -1.64
CA LYS A 76 -16.85 5.17 -1.13
C LYS A 76 -16.77 4.12 -0.01
N SER A 77 -15.96 3.09 -0.22
CA SER A 77 -15.72 2.05 0.77
C SER A 77 -15.09 2.62 2.05
N ALA A 78 -14.13 3.54 1.91
CA ALA A 78 -13.54 4.24 3.06
C ALA A 78 -14.58 5.06 3.83
N ILE A 79 -15.49 5.77 3.16
CA ILE A 79 -16.61 6.48 3.81
C ILE A 79 -17.45 5.53 4.66
N GLU A 80 -17.82 4.37 4.12
CA GLU A 80 -18.57 3.35 4.87
C GLU A 80 -17.78 2.83 6.08
N ILE A 81 -16.51 2.49 5.86
CA ILE A 81 -15.61 1.96 6.89
C ILE A 81 -15.40 2.96 8.02
N VAL A 82 -15.16 4.24 7.72
CA VAL A 82 -14.98 5.28 8.75
C VAL A 82 -16.30 5.75 9.37
N GLY A 83 -17.43 5.42 8.74
CA GLY A 83 -18.78 5.70 9.28
C GLY A 83 -19.33 7.05 8.89
N GLY A 84 -18.82 7.64 7.83
CA GLY A 84 -19.34 8.86 7.25
C GLY A 84 -18.27 9.78 6.69
N GLU A 85 -18.59 10.49 5.64
CA GLU A 85 -17.68 11.40 4.95
C GLU A 85 -17.22 12.58 5.83
N GLN A 86 -17.98 12.93 6.85
CA GLN A 86 -17.63 14.00 7.81
C GLN A 86 -16.35 13.69 8.60
N TYR A 87 -15.96 12.40 8.70
CA TYR A 87 -14.73 11.98 9.38
C TYR A 87 -13.50 11.97 8.48
N ILE A 88 -13.67 12.20 7.18
CA ILE A 88 -12.57 12.28 6.21
C ILE A 88 -12.20 13.74 6.01
N LEU A 89 -10.96 14.11 6.29
CA LEU A 89 -10.48 15.50 6.15
C LEU A 89 -10.08 15.79 4.71
N SER A 90 -9.44 14.83 4.03
CA SER A 90 -9.09 14.90 2.61
C SER A 90 -8.97 13.51 2.02
N ALA A 91 -9.12 13.41 0.71
CA ALA A 91 -8.88 12.19 -0.05
C ALA A 91 -8.35 12.54 -1.44
N VAL A 92 -7.22 11.94 -1.82
CA VAL A 92 -6.55 12.24 -3.09
C VAL A 92 -5.94 10.96 -3.67
N MET A 93 -6.14 10.77 -4.97
CA MET A 93 -5.44 9.79 -5.77
C MET A 93 -4.23 10.47 -6.42
N HIS A 94 -3.03 9.98 -6.14
CA HIS A 94 -1.78 10.45 -6.72
C HIS A 94 -1.43 9.58 -7.94
N ALA A 95 -1.42 10.19 -9.12
CA ALA A 95 -1.00 9.55 -10.37
C ALA A 95 0.40 10.01 -10.83
N ASP A 96 1.02 10.93 -10.09
CA ASP A 96 2.29 11.55 -10.40
C ASP A 96 3.49 10.98 -9.64
N GLU A 97 3.31 9.98 -8.80
CA GLU A 97 4.41 9.31 -8.14
C GLU A 97 5.18 8.41 -9.13
N ARG A 98 6.51 8.39 -9.03
CA ARG A 98 7.37 7.54 -9.87
C ARG A 98 7.19 6.07 -9.52
N CYS A 99 6.78 5.29 -10.52
CA CYS A 99 7.05 3.86 -10.53
C CYS A 99 8.43 3.59 -11.16
N LYS A 100 9.17 2.57 -10.69
CA LYS A 100 10.47 2.20 -11.25
C LYS A 100 10.39 1.69 -12.68
N ASP A 101 9.24 1.16 -13.07
CA ASP A 101 8.99 0.71 -14.43
C ASP A 101 8.48 1.88 -15.27
N LYS A 102 9.31 2.35 -16.19
CA LYS A 102 9.03 3.53 -17.05
C LYS A 102 7.82 3.34 -17.98
N SER A 103 7.37 2.10 -18.16
CA SER A 103 6.24 1.74 -19.00
C SER A 103 4.89 1.81 -18.28
N LEU A 104 4.89 1.87 -16.97
CA LEU A 104 3.69 1.82 -16.14
C LEU A 104 3.30 3.22 -15.66
N VAL A 105 2.01 3.46 -15.56
CA VAL A 105 1.44 4.61 -14.84
C VAL A 105 1.94 4.52 -13.40
N GLY A 106 2.44 5.63 -12.82
CA GLY A 106 3.03 5.64 -11.49
C GLY A 106 2.12 5.05 -10.41
N THR A 107 2.69 4.70 -9.28
CA THR A 107 1.94 4.17 -8.13
C THR A 107 0.81 5.11 -7.80
N VAL A 108 -0.41 4.61 -7.87
CA VAL A 108 -1.59 5.38 -7.50
C VAL A 108 -1.84 5.11 -6.04
N LYS A 109 -1.62 6.12 -5.20
CA LYS A 109 -1.91 6.06 -3.77
C LYS A 109 -3.08 6.96 -3.47
N GLU A 110 -4.04 6.44 -2.74
CA GLU A 110 -5.08 7.25 -2.12
C GLU A 110 -4.70 7.49 -0.66
N THR A 111 -4.60 8.75 -0.30
CA THR A 111 -4.35 9.18 1.07
C THR A 111 -5.63 9.74 1.66
N ILE A 112 -6.14 9.08 2.68
CA ILE A 112 -7.33 9.51 3.41
C ILE A 112 -6.91 9.92 4.82
N GLN A 113 -7.07 11.19 5.15
CA GLN A 113 -6.86 11.70 6.50
C GLN A 113 -8.12 11.47 7.34
N GLN A 114 -7.98 10.68 8.40
CA GLN A 114 -9.08 10.26 9.24
C GLN A 114 -8.90 10.67 10.70
N VAL A 115 -10.03 10.96 11.36
CA VAL A 115 -10.09 11.29 12.78
C VAL A 115 -10.32 10.05 13.63
N SER A 116 -9.42 9.81 14.63
CA SER A 116 -9.54 8.79 15.67
C SER A 116 -9.54 7.32 15.21
N MET A 117 -8.34 6.76 15.09
CA MET A 117 -8.12 5.36 14.72
C MET A 117 -8.41 4.35 15.86
N SER A 118 -8.21 4.72 17.11
CA SER A 118 -8.03 3.75 18.20
C SER A 118 -9.32 3.16 18.78
N LYS A 119 -10.47 3.80 18.61
CA LYS A 119 -11.75 3.30 19.17
C LYS A 119 -12.62 2.56 18.15
N LYS A 120 -12.39 2.76 16.86
CA LYS A 120 -13.26 2.21 15.83
C LYS A 120 -12.83 0.82 15.36
N TRP A 121 -11.53 0.56 15.33
CA TRP A 121 -11.00 -0.74 14.96
C TRP A 121 -10.40 -1.45 16.16
N ASP A 122 -11.30 -1.94 17.02
CA ASP A 122 -10.89 -2.82 18.11
C ASP A 122 -10.33 -4.12 17.53
N SER A 123 -9.26 -4.62 18.17
CA SER A 123 -8.74 -5.95 17.87
C SER A 123 -9.83 -6.98 18.10
N LYS A 124 -10.16 -7.78 17.10
CA LYS A 124 -11.17 -8.85 17.17
C LYS A 124 -10.50 -10.19 17.44
N PRO A 125 -11.15 -11.14 18.13
CA PRO A 125 -10.66 -12.50 18.23
C PRO A 125 -10.39 -13.09 16.85
N ALA A 126 -9.23 -13.72 16.66
CA ALA A 126 -9.01 -14.59 15.52
C ALA A 126 -9.87 -15.84 15.71
N LEU A 127 -10.62 -16.23 14.67
CA LEU A 127 -11.49 -17.38 14.69
C LEU A 127 -10.90 -18.51 13.85
N ASP A 128 -11.16 -19.76 14.27
CA ASP A 128 -10.88 -20.93 13.46
C ASP A 128 -11.95 -21.13 12.34
N GLU A 129 -11.81 -22.17 11.55
CA GLU A 129 -12.75 -22.55 10.49
C GLU A 129 -14.18 -22.87 10.99
N HIS A 130 -14.33 -23.10 12.30
CA HIS A 130 -15.61 -23.35 12.95
C HIS A 130 -16.16 -22.11 13.69
N GLY A 131 -15.52 -20.95 13.55
CA GLY A 131 -15.93 -19.70 14.17
C GLY A 131 -15.61 -19.60 15.67
N LYS A 132 -14.77 -20.48 16.23
CA LYS A 132 -14.32 -20.41 17.61
C LYS A 132 -13.06 -19.58 17.75
N PRO A 133 -12.89 -18.84 18.88
CA PRO A 133 -11.68 -18.08 19.11
C PRO A 133 -10.44 -18.98 19.16
N LEU A 134 -9.43 -18.63 18.35
CA LEU A 134 -8.12 -19.27 18.39
C LEU A 134 -7.43 -18.92 19.70
N LEU A 135 -6.82 -19.94 20.34
CA LEU A 135 -6.04 -19.78 21.55
C LEU A 135 -4.55 -19.98 21.23
N ASN A 136 -3.70 -19.18 21.86
CA ASN A 136 -2.25 -19.38 21.80
C ASN A 136 -1.81 -20.52 22.73
N ALA A 137 -0.51 -20.85 22.72
CA ALA A 137 0.07 -21.89 23.57
C ALA A 137 -0.18 -21.69 25.09
N ASN A 138 -0.48 -20.47 25.51
CA ASN A 138 -0.77 -20.10 26.90
C ASN A 138 -2.30 -20.05 27.21
N GLY A 139 -3.15 -20.53 26.31
CA GLY A 139 -4.60 -20.54 26.47
C GLY A 139 -5.26 -19.16 26.36
N LYS A 140 -4.56 -18.13 25.89
CA LYS A 140 -5.13 -16.80 25.67
C LYS A 140 -5.64 -16.65 24.25
N THR A 141 -6.77 -15.97 24.10
CA THR A 141 -7.34 -15.66 22.77
C THR A 141 -6.35 -14.87 21.92
N VAL A 142 -6.09 -15.37 20.71
CA VAL A 142 -5.32 -14.66 19.69
C VAL A 142 -6.19 -13.54 19.14
N LEU A 143 -5.71 -12.31 19.15
CA LEU A 143 -6.42 -11.16 18.61
C LEU A 143 -5.86 -10.81 17.23
N ARG A 144 -6.76 -10.55 16.27
CA ARG A 144 -6.38 -9.87 15.01
C ARG A 144 -6.16 -8.40 15.33
N LYS A 145 -5.02 -7.88 14.89
CA LYS A 145 -4.69 -6.45 15.05
C LYS A 145 -5.72 -5.60 14.29
N SER A 146 -6.04 -4.42 14.83
CA SER A 146 -7.04 -3.51 14.27
C SER A 146 -6.84 -3.17 12.78
N TYR A 147 -5.60 -2.94 12.36
CA TYR A 147 -5.30 -2.66 10.94
C TYR A 147 -5.57 -3.89 10.03
N SER A 148 -5.39 -5.11 10.52
CA SER A 148 -5.71 -6.32 9.76
C SER A 148 -7.23 -6.49 9.58
N VAL A 149 -8.01 -6.07 10.58
CA VAL A 149 -9.48 -6.01 10.47
C VAL A 149 -9.89 -4.97 9.42
N LEU A 150 -9.27 -3.78 9.46
CA LEU A 150 -9.50 -2.73 8.46
C LEU A 150 -9.20 -3.22 7.03
N GLN A 151 -8.07 -3.91 6.84
CA GLN A 151 -7.72 -4.50 5.55
C GLN A 151 -8.76 -5.52 5.08
N ASP A 152 -9.27 -6.37 5.99
CA ASP A 152 -10.32 -7.36 5.67
C ASP A 152 -11.62 -6.65 5.26
N ASP A 153 -12.03 -5.61 5.98
CA ASP A 153 -13.24 -4.85 5.70
C ASP A 153 -13.13 -4.12 4.35
N PHE A 154 -11.98 -3.50 4.08
CA PHE A 154 -11.71 -2.84 2.80
C PHE A 154 -11.72 -3.83 1.63
N PHE A 155 -11.02 -4.94 1.78
CA PHE A 155 -10.97 -5.99 0.76
C PHE A 155 -12.37 -6.57 0.46
N ALA A 156 -13.17 -6.82 1.49
CA ALA A 156 -14.55 -7.28 1.33
C ALA A 156 -15.41 -6.25 0.59
N ALA A 157 -15.23 -4.95 0.90
CA ALA A 157 -15.94 -3.86 0.23
C ALA A 157 -15.56 -3.75 -1.26
N MET A 158 -14.26 -3.87 -1.59
CA MET A 158 -13.81 -3.83 -2.99
C MET A 158 -14.30 -5.03 -3.80
N ARG A 159 -14.32 -6.24 -3.22
CA ARG A 159 -14.95 -7.40 -3.86
C ARG A 159 -16.45 -7.19 -4.12
N LYS A 160 -17.17 -6.63 -3.16
CA LYS A 160 -18.59 -6.28 -3.33
C LYS A 160 -18.79 -5.23 -4.43
N ALA A 161 -17.82 -4.36 -4.65
CA ALA A 161 -17.82 -3.38 -5.74
C ALA A 161 -17.48 -3.99 -7.11
N GLY A 162 -17.15 -5.29 -7.19
CA GLY A 162 -16.88 -6.01 -8.43
C GLY A 162 -15.41 -6.25 -8.76
N TYR A 163 -14.50 -5.96 -7.82
CA TYR A 163 -13.05 -6.19 -7.98
C TYR A 163 -12.66 -7.55 -7.38
N ASP A 164 -13.09 -8.64 -8.03
CA ASP A 164 -12.96 -10.01 -7.48
C ASP A 164 -11.52 -10.55 -7.53
N ASP A 165 -10.70 -10.00 -8.38
CA ASP A 165 -9.29 -10.38 -8.61
C ASP A 165 -8.28 -9.53 -7.83
N VAL A 166 -8.76 -8.61 -6.97
CA VAL A 166 -7.88 -7.90 -6.04
C VAL A 166 -7.39 -8.86 -4.96
N GLU A 167 -6.09 -9.01 -4.86
CA GLU A 167 -5.46 -9.82 -3.83
C GLU A 167 -5.24 -9.02 -2.54
N ARG A 168 -5.65 -9.62 -1.43
CA ARG A 168 -5.35 -9.08 -0.11
C ARG A 168 -3.89 -9.36 0.22
N GLY A 169 -3.19 -8.37 0.76
CA GLY A 169 -1.85 -8.58 1.31
C GLY A 169 -1.81 -9.69 2.36
N GLU A 170 -0.67 -10.36 2.48
CA GLU A 170 -0.47 -11.55 3.29
C GLU A 170 -0.84 -11.33 4.76
N ARG A 171 -1.68 -12.22 5.32
CA ARG A 171 -2.10 -12.14 6.73
C ARG A 171 -0.97 -12.55 7.65
N GLY A 172 -0.64 -11.68 8.59
CA GLY A 172 0.38 -12.00 9.59
C GLY A 172 1.80 -11.81 9.09
N SER A 173 1.98 -11.18 7.93
CA SER A 173 3.30 -10.68 7.53
C SER A 173 3.87 -9.87 8.69
N SER A 174 4.97 -10.36 9.24
CA SER A 174 5.76 -9.66 10.25
C SER A 174 6.75 -8.69 9.60
N GLU A 175 6.69 -8.58 8.27
CA GLU A 175 7.46 -7.55 7.58
C GLU A 175 6.98 -6.20 8.10
N GLU A 176 7.81 -5.61 8.94
CA GLU A 176 7.65 -4.24 9.35
C GLU A 176 7.56 -3.41 8.08
N HIS A 177 6.66 -2.43 8.05
CA HIS A 177 6.64 -1.45 6.98
C HIS A 177 8.03 -0.82 6.88
N LEU A 178 8.79 -1.28 5.92
CA LEU A 178 10.11 -0.73 5.64
C LEU A 178 9.91 0.77 5.38
N THR A 179 10.69 1.58 6.04
CA THR A 179 10.73 3.00 5.68
C THR A 179 11.08 3.09 4.19
N VAL A 180 10.66 4.16 3.52
CA VAL A 180 10.97 4.39 2.09
C VAL A 180 12.47 4.18 1.81
N THR A 181 13.33 4.57 2.74
CA THR A 181 14.78 4.40 2.64
C THR A 181 15.19 2.93 2.73
N GLN A 182 14.65 2.17 3.69
CA GLN A 182 14.93 0.74 3.84
C GLN A 182 14.45 -0.06 2.63
N PHE A 183 13.26 0.25 2.13
CA PHE A 183 12.72 -0.37 0.92
C PHE A 183 13.60 -0.07 -0.31
N LYS A 184 14.08 1.18 -0.48
CA LYS A 184 15.00 1.54 -1.55
C LYS A 184 16.33 0.77 -1.43
N VAL A 185 16.88 0.63 -0.23
CA VAL A 185 18.11 -0.13 0.02
C VAL A 185 17.90 -1.60 -0.34
N GLN A 186 16.83 -2.23 0.11
CA GLN A 186 16.53 -3.63 -0.19
C GLN A 186 16.37 -3.86 -1.70
N GLN A 187 15.71 -2.96 -2.41
CA GLN A 187 15.56 -3.06 -3.86
C GLN A 187 16.88 -2.87 -4.62
N GLU A 188 17.75 -1.94 -4.17
CA GLU A 188 19.07 -1.78 -4.79
C GLU A 188 19.97 -2.98 -4.51
N GLN A 189 19.87 -3.60 -3.36
CA GLN A 189 20.57 -4.87 -3.06
C GLN A 189 20.14 -5.99 -4.00
N ALA A 190 18.82 -6.21 -4.16
CA ALA A 190 18.29 -7.20 -5.09
C ALA A 190 18.71 -6.94 -6.56
N ARG A 191 18.80 -5.66 -6.93
CA ARG A 191 19.30 -5.26 -8.25
C ARG A 191 20.78 -5.55 -8.43
N LEU A 192 21.60 -5.28 -7.43
CA LEU A 192 23.03 -5.60 -7.44
C LEU A 192 23.26 -7.11 -7.58
N GLU A 193 22.55 -7.93 -6.80
CA GLU A 193 22.60 -9.39 -6.91
C GLU A 193 22.27 -9.87 -8.34
N SER A 194 21.20 -9.32 -8.94
CA SER A 194 20.82 -9.67 -10.31
C SER A 194 21.88 -9.26 -11.35
N ILE A 195 22.58 -8.14 -11.13
CA ILE A 195 23.68 -7.70 -11.99
C ILE A 195 24.90 -8.60 -11.80
N GLU A 196 25.25 -8.95 -10.58
CA GLU A 196 26.35 -9.87 -10.26
C GLU A 196 26.13 -11.23 -10.92
N ASP A 197 24.94 -11.81 -10.79
CA ASP A 197 24.57 -13.06 -11.49
C ASP A 197 24.75 -12.96 -13.01
N THR A 198 24.38 -11.82 -13.58
CA THR A 198 24.52 -11.57 -15.01
C THR A 198 25.98 -11.47 -15.43
N ILE A 199 26.80 -10.80 -14.62
CA ILE A 199 28.25 -10.70 -14.83
C ILE A 199 28.90 -12.09 -14.77
N ASP A 200 28.52 -12.90 -13.80
CA ASP A 200 29.11 -14.23 -13.63
C ASP A 200 28.73 -15.19 -14.77
N ARG A 201 27.46 -15.14 -15.23
CA ARG A 201 27.07 -15.88 -16.45
C ARG A 201 27.84 -15.43 -17.68
N ARG A 202 28.10 -14.15 -17.84
CA ARG A 202 28.90 -13.62 -18.96
C ARG A 202 30.38 -14.02 -18.85
N LYS A 203 30.95 -14.01 -17.65
CA LYS A 203 32.33 -14.51 -17.42
C LYS A 203 32.48 -15.98 -17.81
N GLN A 204 31.58 -16.83 -17.33
CA GLN A 204 31.58 -18.26 -17.68
C GLN A 204 31.42 -18.46 -19.20
N THR A 205 30.62 -17.68 -19.86
CA THR A 205 30.45 -17.74 -21.31
C THR A 205 31.74 -17.32 -22.03
N LEU A 206 32.40 -16.27 -21.56
CA LEU A 206 33.66 -15.79 -22.10
C LEU A 206 34.79 -16.84 -21.93
N GLU A 207 34.86 -17.47 -20.78
CA GLU A 207 35.82 -18.54 -20.52
C GLU A 207 35.62 -19.70 -21.50
N LYS A 208 34.38 -20.16 -21.70
CA LYS A 208 34.07 -21.20 -22.69
C LYS A 208 34.47 -20.81 -24.11
N TYR A 209 34.28 -19.55 -24.49
CA TYR A 209 34.73 -19.07 -25.80
C TYR A 209 36.25 -19.02 -25.91
N ASN A 210 36.94 -18.58 -24.87
CA ASN A 210 38.39 -18.55 -24.84
C ASN A 210 39.03 -19.96 -24.91
N GLU A 211 38.41 -20.94 -24.25
CA GLU A 211 38.82 -22.37 -24.34
C GLU A 211 38.67 -22.88 -25.77
N LYS A 212 37.50 -22.65 -26.40
CA LYS A 212 37.28 -23.03 -27.80
C LYS A 212 38.29 -22.40 -28.76
N ILE A 213 38.63 -21.14 -28.56
CA ILE A 213 39.64 -20.44 -29.37
C ILE A 213 41.03 -21.06 -29.16
N ARG A 214 41.39 -21.46 -27.93
CA ARG A 214 42.64 -22.13 -27.64
C ARG A 214 42.72 -23.51 -28.31
N GLU A 215 41.66 -24.29 -28.23
CA GLU A 215 41.53 -25.60 -28.88
C GLU A 215 41.68 -25.48 -30.38
N GLN A 216 41.00 -24.53 -31.01
CA GLN A 216 41.11 -24.30 -32.46
C GLN A 216 42.51 -23.85 -32.90
N LYS A 217 43.16 -23.01 -32.11
CA LYS A 217 44.54 -22.59 -32.38
C LYS A 217 45.55 -23.72 -32.17
N GLY A 218 45.32 -24.58 -31.19
CA GLY A 218 46.18 -25.76 -30.96
C GLY A 218 46.01 -26.86 -32.01
N ALA A 219 44.82 -26.96 -32.64
CA ALA A 219 44.56 -27.91 -33.73
C ALA A 219 45.08 -27.44 -35.11
N ALA A 220 45.47 -26.16 -35.26
CA ALA A 220 45.96 -25.57 -36.48
C ALA A 220 47.48 -25.41 -36.51
N ALA A 221 48.20 -25.82 -35.48
CA ALA A 221 49.65 -25.84 -35.38
C ALA A 221 50.20 -27.28 -35.50
#